data_74929b2348d499d4b3f6c9ada137a1e3
#
_entry.id   74929b2348d499d4b3f6c9ada137a1e3
#
_cell.length_a   1.000
_cell.length_b   1.000
_cell.length_c   1.000
_cell.angle_alpha   90.00
_cell.angle_beta   90.00
_cell.angle_gamma   90.00
#
_symmetry.space_group_name_H-M   'P 1'
#
loop_
_entity.id
_entity.type
_entity.pdbx_description
1 polymer ?
#
loop_
_entity_poly.entity_id
_entity_poly.type
_entity_poly.pdbx_seq_one_letter_code
_entity_poly.pdbx_strand_id
1 'polypeptide(L)'
;MNDTTQPIVRMQQLNKHFGSLHVLNNIDLDIVPGEVVVIIGASGSGKSTLIRCINGLEEFQSGNLVVDSSELLPYGKSTQALQKIRTEVGMVFQQFNLFPHLSVLDNVTLAPMKVRGLSRDDAISSGKRLLDRVGIADQADKYPSHLSGGQQQRVALARALAMEPRLMLFDEPTSALDPEMIGEVLDAMRELAKEGMTMVIVTHEMGFAREVADRVIFIHKGEIAEQGPPEKLFDTPQHERTQSFLARVLKH
;
A
#
# COMPACT_ATOMS: atom_id res chain seq x y z
N MET A 1 -6.95 19.69 -24.71
CA MET A 1 -6.03 18.58 -24.99
C MET A 1 -6.15 17.67 -23.76
N ASN A 2 -6.85 16.55 -23.91
CA ASN A 2 -6.97 15.59 -22.80
C ASN A 2 -5.64 14.86 -22.71
N ASP A 3 -4.81 15.29 -21.77
CA ASP A 3 -3.65 14.52 -21.34
C ASP A 3 -4.18 13.36 -20.48
N THR A 4 -4.59 12.28 -21.15
CA THR A 4 -5.00 11.05 -20.48
C THR A 4 -3.73 10.35 -20.02
N THR A 5 -3.22 10.76 -18.86
CA THR A 5 -2.11 10.08 -18.19
C THR A 5 -2.48 8.61 -18.08
N GLN A 6 -1.68 7.71 -18.68
CA GLN A 6 -1.95 6.27 -18.59
C GLN A 6 -1.94 5.83 -17.13
N PRO A 7 -2.95 5.08 -16.68
CA PRO A 7 -2.99 4.61 -15.29
C PRO A 7 -1.81 3.68 -15.01
N ILE A 8 -1.24 3.82 -13.83
CA ILE A 8 -0.19 2.92 -13.32
C ILE A 8 -0.78 1.57 -12.90
N VAL A 9 -2.04 1.56 -12.46
CA VAL A 9 -2.82 0.34 -12.20
C VAL A 9 -4.12 0.41 -12.99
N ARG A 10 -4.43 -0.64 -13.73
CA ARG A 10 -5.72 -0.83 -14.38
C ARG A 10 -6.27 -2.21 -14.10
N MET A 11 -7.43 -2.25 -13.45
CA MET A 11 -8.21 -3.46 -13.23
C MET A 11 -9.50 -3.38 -14.03
N GLN A 12 -9.83 -4.46 -14.73
CA GLN A 12 -11.08 -4.57 -15.48
C GLN A 12 -11.74 -5.91 -15.20
N GLN A 13 -12.94 -5.85 -14.61
CA GLN A 13 -13.76 -7.02 -14.25
C GLN A 13 -12.96 -8.05 -13.45
N LEU A 14 -12.11 -7.58 -12.52
CA LEU A 14 -11.24 -8.46 -11.74
C LEU A 14 -12.07 -9.26 -10.74
N ASN A 15 -11.89 -10.59 -10.75
CA ASN A 15 -12.58 -11.50 -9.85
C ASN A 15 -11.59 -12.38 -9.09
N LYS A 16 -11.80 -12.49 -7.77
CA LYS A 16 -11.00 -13.33 -6.88
C LYS A 16 -11.88 -14.23 -6.03
N HIS A 17 -11.51 -15.51 -6.02
CA HIS A 17 -12.15 -16.52 -5.19
C HIS A 17 -11.14 -17.22 -4.29
N PHE A 18 -11.57 -17.57 -3.07
CA PHE A 18 -10.92 -18.53 -2.20
C PHE A 18 -11.86 -19.75 -2.04
N GLY A 19 -11.59 -20.80 -2.77
CA GLY A 19 -12.53 -21.91 -2.89
C GLY A 19 -13.89 -21.45 -3.45
N SER A 20 -14.96 -21.64 -2.69
CA SER A 20 -16.30 -21.17 -3.04
C SER A 20 -16.60 -19.71 -2.66
N LEU A 21 -15.74 -19.10 -1.86
CA LEU A 21 -15.95 -17.72 -1.40
C LEU A 21 -15.50 -16.72 -2.47
N HIS A 22 -16.43 -15.94 -3.02
CA HIS A 22 -16.15 -14.85 -3.95
C HIS A 22 -15.77 -13.60 -3.16
N VAL A 23 -14.49 -13.21 -3.18
CA VAL A 23 -13.93 -12.16 -2.34
C VAL A 23 -13.80 -10.83 -3.08
N LEU A 24 -13.49 -10.85 -4.38
CA LEU A 24 -13.53 -9.67 -5.24
C LEU A 24 -14.45 -9.96 -6.41
N ASN A 25 -15.44 -9.11 -6.62
CA ASN A 25 -16.50 -9.30 -7.60
C ASN A 25 -16.50 -8.15 -8.60
N ASN A 26 -16.07 -8.45 -9.83
CA ASN A 26 -16.06 -7.52 -10.97
C ASN A 26 -15.47 -6.14 -10.63
N ILE A 27 -14.25 -6.12 -10.07
CA ILE A 27 -13.59 -4.87 -9.73
C ILE A 27 -13.10 -4.17 -11.00
N ASP A 28 -13.56 -2.95 -11.21
CA ASP A 28 -13.06 -2.00 -12.20
C ASP A 28 -12.40 -0.83 -11.46
N LEU A 29 -11.10 -0.64 -11.69
CA LEU A 29 -10.30 0.39 -10.98
C LEU A 29 -9.12 0.82 -11.82
N ASP A 30 -9.02 2.12 -12.09
CA ASP A 30 -7.81 2.76 -12.64
C ASP A 30 -7.19 3.66 -11.57
N ILE A 31 -5.86 3.66 -11.47
CA ILE A 31 -5.07 4.53 -10.58
C ILE A 31 -4.04 5.25 -11.45
N VAL A 32 -3.97 6.57 -11.36
CA VAL A 32 -3.03 7.37 -12.14
C VAL A 32 -1.74 7.67 -11.36
N PRO A 33 -0.61 7.91 -12.04
CA PRO A 33 0.63 8.32 -11.35
C PRO A 33 0.43 9.58 -10.51
N GLY A 34 0.98 9.58 -9.29
CA GLY A 34 0.86 10.66 -8.32
C GLY A 34 -0.44 10.65 -7.51
N GLU A 35 -1.40 9.79 -7.82
CA GLU A 35 -2.67 9.69 -7.10
C GLU A 35 -2.51 8.94 -5.77
N VAL A 36 -3.12 9.48 -4.71
CA VAL A 36 -3.27 8.81 -3.41
C VAL A 36 -4.69 8.26 -3.31
N VAL A 37 -4.82 6.94 -3.43
CA VAL A 37 -6.10 6.22 -3.31
C VAL A 37 -6.19 5.57 -1.95
N VAL A 38 -7.22 5.92 -1.17
CA VAL A 38 -7.49 5.25 0.12
C VAL A 38 -8.67 4.31 -0.02
N ILE A 39 -8.50 3.07 0.46
CA ILE A 39 -9.52 2.03 0.43
C ILE A 39 -10.02 1.79 1.86
N ILE A 40 -11.33 1.99 2.05
CA ILE A 40 -12.01 1.76 3.32
C ILE A 40 -13.11 0.71 3.19
N GLY A 41 -13.57 0.17 4.31
CA GLY A 41 -14.65 -0.83 4.34
C GLY A 41 -14.53 -1.76 5.55
N ALA A 42 -15.55 -2.54 5.81
CA ALA A 42 -15.59 -3.48 6.94
C ALA A 42 -14.47 -4.54 6.84
N SER A 43 -14.11 -5.14 7.99
CA SER A 43 -13.22 -6.31 7.98
C SER A 43 -13.81 -7.42 7.10
N GLY A 44 -12.93 -8.10 6.33
CA GLY A 44 -13.34 -9.15 5.40
C GLY A 44 -14.05 -8.67 4.12
N SER A 45 -14.11 -7.36 3.84
CA SER A 45 -14.74 -6.85 2.61
C SER A 45 -13.91 -7.04 1.33
N GLY A 46 -12.66 -7.49 1.41
CA GLY A 46 -11.77 -7.73 0.26
C GLY A 46 -10.64 -6.71 0.07
N LYS A 47 -10.51 -5.69 0.93
CA LYS A 47 -9.51 -4.59 0.80
C LYS A 47 -8.06 -5.10 0.65
N SER A 48 -7.58 -5.88 1.62
CA SER A 48 -6.22 -6.44 1.59
C SER A 48 -6.01 -7.38 0.41
N THR A 49 -7.03 -8.16 0.04
CA THR A 49 -6.99 -9.03 -1.13
C THR A 49 -6.82 -8.21 -2.41
N LEU A 50 -7.54 -7.09 -2.53
CA LEU A 50 -7.45 -6.21 -3.69
C LEU A 50 -6.04 -5.67 -3.90
N ILE A 51 -5.43 -5.07 -2.85
CA ILE A 51 -4.08 -4.53 -3.00
C ILE A 51 -3.01 -5.62 -3.21
N ARG A 52 -3.21 -6.82 -2.64
CA ARG A 52 -2.31 -7.95 -2.84
C ARG A 52 -2.41 -8.55 -4.24
N CYS A 53 -3.51 -8.35 -4.96
CA CYS A 53 -3.57 -8.66 -6.39
C CYS A 53 -2.65 -7.73 -7.20
N ILE A 54 -2.51 -6.44 -6.84
CA ILE A 54 -1.68 -5.47 -7.56
C ILE A 54 -0.21 -5.90 -7.64
N ASN A 55 0.36 -6.42 -6.55
CA ASN A 55 1.75 -6.89 -6.53
C ASN A 55 1.90 -8.40 -6.77
N GLY A 56 0.79 -9.08 -7.10
CA GLY A 56 0.74 -10.51 -7.39
C GLY A 56 1.08 -11.39 -6.19
N LEU A 57 0.84 -10.92 -4.94
CA LEU A 57 0.85 -11.76 -3.75
C LEU A 57 -0.41 -12.63 -3.68
N GLU A 58 -1.51 -12.13 -4.23
CA GLU A 58 -2.74 -12.90 -4.44
C GLU A 58 -3.01 -13.05 -5.93
N GLU A 59 -3.30 -14.28 -6.35
CA GLU A 59 -3.73 -14.59 -7.69
C GLU A 59 -5.22 -14.28 -7.86
N PHE A 60 -5.62 -13.85 -9.04
CA PHE A 60 -7.04 -13.69 -9.42
C PHE A 60 -7.44 -14.73 -10.47
N GLN A 61 -8.75 -14.97 -10.64
CA GLN A 61 -9.23 -16.03 -11.51
C GLN A 61 -9.74 -15.54 -12.86
N SER A 62 -10.27 -14.31 -12.93
CA SER A 62 -10.75 -13.72 -14.18
C SER A 62 -10.66 -12.19 -14.13
N GLY A 63 -10.76 -11.56 -15.29
CA GLY A 63 -10.56 -10.14 -15.49
C GLY A 63 -9.18 -9.83 -16.06
N ASN A 64 -8.87 -8.54 -16.15
CA ASN A 64 -7.58 -8.03 -16.63
C ASN A 64 -6.95 -7.13 -15.57
N LEU A 65 -5.63 -7.29 -15.36
CA LEU A 65 -4.84 -6.48 -14.44
C LEU A 65 -3.53 -6.08 -15.09
N VAL A 66 -3.36 -4.78 -15.28
CA VAL A 66 -2.12 -4.17 -15.77
C VAL A 66 -1.54 -3.29 -14.67
N VAL A 67 -0.27 -3.50 -14.32
CA VAL A 67 0.46 -2.71 -13.32
C VAL A 67 1.78 -2.25 -13.94
N ASP A 68 2.02 -0.96 -13.95
CA ASP A 68 3.21 -0.34 -14.55
C ASP A 68 3.53 -0.92 -15.95
N SER A 69 2.54 -0.92 -16.83
CA SER A 69 2.61 -1.46 -18.20
C SER A 69 2.91 -2.97 -18.26
N SER A 70 2.82 -3.69 -17.15
CA SER A 70 3.03 -5.14 -17.09
C SER A 70 1.70 -5.84 -16.82
N GLU A 71 1.27 -6.72 -17.72
CA GLU A 71 0.04 -7.48 -17.58
C GLU A 71 0.25 -8.68 -16.67
N LEU A 72 -0.60 -8.81 -15.64
CA LEU A 72 -0.71 -9.99 -14.82
C LEU A 72 -1.82 -10.89 -15.36
N LEU A 73 -1.49 -12.14 -15.61
CA LEU A 73 -2.44 -13.14 -16.08
C LEU A 73 -3.11 -13.86 -14.92
N PRO A 74 -4.37 -14.29 -15.07
CA PRO A 74 -5.06 -15.15 -14.10
C PRO A 74 -4.23 -16.37 -13.71
N TYR A 75 -4.43 -16.82 -12.46
CA TYR A 75 -3.73 -18.00 -11.89
C TYR A 75 -2.20 -17.88 -11.84
N GLY A 76 -1.65 -16.66 -11.69
CA GLY A 76 -0.23 -16.45 -11.44
C GLY A 76 0.73 -16.83 -12.58
N LYS A 77 0.24 -16.92 -13.82
CA LYS A 77 1.01 -17.43 -14.98
C LYS A 77 2.07 -16.48 -15.53
N SER A 78 2.34 -15.37 -14.87
CA SER A 78 3.18 -14.27 -15.40
C SER A 78 4.47 -14.07 -14.60
N THR A 79 5.35 -15.07 -14.51
CA THR A 79 6.55 -15.01 -13.65
C THR A 79 7.44 -13.79 -13.94
N GLN A 80 7.67 -13.45 -15.19
CA GLN A 80 8.52 -12.33 -15.59
C GLN A 80 7.87 -10.96 -15.28
N ALA A 81 6.57 -10.83 -15.53
CA ALA A 81 5.79 -9.63 -15.17
C ALA A 81 5.75 -9.43 -13.64
N LEU A 82 5.57 -10.52 -12.87
CA LEU A 82 5.61 -10.50 -11.42
C LEU A 82 6.94 -9.99 -10.85
N GLN A 83 8.07 -10.44 -11.40
CA GLN A 83 9.38 -9.96 -10.98
C GLN A 83 9.53 -8.46 -11.22
N LYS A 84 9.14 -7.99 -12.42
CA LYS A 84 9.18 -6.56 -12.75
C LYS A 84 8.29 -5.75 -11.80
N ILE A 85 7.03 -6.17 -11.62
CA ILE A 85 6.09 -5.48 -10.73
C ILE A 85 6.63 -5.42 -9.31
N ARG A 86 7.15 -6.52 -8.75
CA ARG A 86 7.71 -6.55 -7.40
C ARG A 86 8.97 -5.71 -7.22
N THR A 87 9.62 -5.33 -8.30
CA THR A 87 10.73 -4.36 -8.27
C THR A 87 10.23 -2.92 -8.23
N GLU A 88 9.13 -2.62 -8.94
CA GLU A 88 8.60 -1.25 -9.11
C GLU A 88 7.45 -0.91 -8.14
N VAL A 89 6.91 -1.89 -7.41
CA VAL A 89 5.83 -1.73 -6.45
C VAL A 89 6.29 -2.08 -5.05
N GLY A 90 6.41 -1.07 -4.20
CA GLY A 90 6.70 -1.24 -2.77
C GLY A 90 5.46 -1.66 -2.00
N MET A 91 5.64 -2.44 -0.92
CA MET A 91 4.54 -2.80 -0.04
C MET A 91 4.94 -2.75 1.43
N VAL A 92 4.06 -2.13 2.22
CA VAL A 92 4.14 -2.07 3.68
C VAL A 92 2.94 -2.84 4.24
N PHE A 93 3.21 -3.82 5.09
CA PHE A 93 2.21 -4.72 5.66
C PHE A 93 1.79 -4.28 7.07
N GLN A 94 0.67 -4.79 7.53
CA GLN A 94 0.22 -4.68 8.91
C GLN A 94 1.23 -5.25 9.90
N GLN A 95 1.78 -6.44 9.61
CA GLN A 95 2.94 -6.99 10.30
C GLN A 95 4.19 -6.52 9.59
N PHE A 96 5.15 -6.00 10.31
CA PHE A 96 6.34 -5.31 9.78
C PHE A 96 7.17 -6.15 8.81
N ASN A 97 7.14 -7.50 8.98
CA ASN A 97 7.82 -8.49 8.14
C ASN A 97 9.31 -8.18 7.93
N LEU A 98 9.98 -7.65 8.96
CA LEU A 98 11.41 -7.44 8.95
C LEU A 98 12.15 -8.77 9.08
N PHE A 99 13.32 -8.85 8.49
CA PHE A 99 14.23 -9.98 8.68
C PHE A 99 14.84 -9.90 10.08
N PRO A 100 14.48 -10.79 11.03
CA PRO A 100 14.86 -10.64 12.44
C PRO A 100 16.36 -10.85 12.69
N HIS A 101 17.05 -11.53 11.80
CA HIS A 101 18.48 -11.82 11.85
C HIS A 101 19.37 -10.78 11.15
N LEU A 102 18.77 -9.75 10.56
CA LEU A 102 19.47 -8.64 9.92
C LEU A 102 19.33 -7.38 10.77
N SER A 103 20.36 -6.51 10.74
CA SER A 103 20.26 -5.18 11.30
C SER A 103 19.20 -4.34 10.60
N VAL A 104 18.80 -3.21 11.18
CA VAL A 104 17.90 -2.25 10.56
C VAL A 104 18.44 -1.79 9.21
N LEU A 105 19.72 -1.41 9.16
CA LEU A 105 20.36 -0.97 7.92
C LEU A 105 20.42 -2.12 6.89
N ASP A 106 20.74 -3.34 7.30
CA ASP A 106 20.76 -4.48 6.39
C ASP A 106 19.37 -4.83 5.85
N ASN A 107 18.31 -4.68 6.65
CA ASN A 107 16.92 -4.82 6.18
C ASN A 107 16.60 -3.85 5.04
N VAL A 108 17.10 -2.63 5.11
CA VAL A 108 16.86 -1.60 4.09
C VAL A 108 17.73 -1.80 2.84
N THR A 109 18.98 -2.23 3.01
CA THR A 109 19.98 -2.27 1.92
C THR A 109 20.00 -3.58 1.14
N LEU A 110 19.49 -4.68 1.68
CA LEU A 110 19.56 -6.01 1.07
C LEU A 110 18.93 -6.05 -0.32
N ALA A 111 17.69 -5.56 -0.46
CA ALA A 111 16.97 -5.63 -1.73
C ALA A 111 17.59 -4.75 -2.82
N PRO A 112 17.97 -3.48 -2.59
CA PRO A 112 18.70 -2.68 -3.56
C PRO A 112 19.99 -3.35 -4.08
N MET A 113 20.78 -3.97 -3.19
CA MET A 113 21.99 -4.68 -3.62
C MET A 113 21.67 -5.93 -4.44
N LYS A 114 20.68 -6.74 -4.03
CA LYS A 114 20.40 -8.04 -4.65
C LYS A 114 19.56 -7.94 -5.92
N VAL A 115 18.65 -6.98 -6.01
CA VAL A 115 17.67 -6.86 -7.08
C VAL A 115 18.03 -5.76 -8.07
N ARG A 116 18.44 -4.58 -7.57
CA ARG A 116 18.83 -3.44 -8.42
C ARG A 116 20.33 -3.41 -8.74
N GLY A 117 21.14 -4.27 -8.10
CA GLY A 117 22.59 -4.37 -8.36
C GLY A 117 23.39 -3.19 -7.82
N LEU A 118 22.88 -2.44 -6.84
CA LEU A 118 23.62 -1.34 -6.22
C LEU A 118 24.90 -1.87 -5.56
N SER A 119 25.97 -1.06 -5.61
CA SER A 119 27.14 -1.32 -4.79
C SER A 119 26.78 -1.27 -3.30
N ARG A 120 27.60 -1.92 -2.46
CA ARG A 120 27.39 -1.90 -1.01
C ARG A 120 27.42 -0.49 -0.44
N ASP A 121 28.36 0.35 -0.91
CA ASP A 121 28.55 1.71 -0.40
C ASP A 121 27.38 2.62 -0.80
N ASP A 122 26.89 2.50 -2.04
CA ASP A 122 25.71 3.24 -2.51
C ASP A 122 24.45 2.81 -1.75
N ALA A 123 24.25 1.51 -1.55
CA ALA A 123 23.11 0.99 -0.80
C ALA A 123 23.13 1.46 0.66
N ILE A 124 24.29 1.44 1.34
CA ILE A 124 24.45 1.94 2.70
C ILE A 124 24.17 3.44 2.75
N SER A 125 24.73 4.23 1.82
CA SER A 125 24.50 5.68 1.78
C SER A 125 23.02 5.99 1.57
N SER A 126 22.35 5.34 0.64
CA SER A 126 20.92 5.49 0.40
C SER A 126 20.08 5.01 1.59
N GLY A 127 20.42 3.86 2.17
CA GLY A 127 19.74 3.31 3.33
C GLY A 127 19.76 4.25 4.54
N LYS A 128 20.93 4.85 4.84
CA LYS A 128 21.06 5.83 5.93
C LYS A 128 20.19 7.07 5.69
N ARG A 129 20.16 7.61 4.46
CA ARG A 129 19.28 8.75 4.12
C ARG A 129 17.79 8.39 4.31
N LEU A 130 17.40 7.19 3.94
CA LEU A 130 16.01 6.73 4.11
C LEU A 130 15.65 6.53 5.58
N LEU A 131 16.55 5.98 6.39
CA LEU A 131 16.34 5.85 7.84
C LEU A 131 16.25 7.22 8.50
N ASP A 132 17.06 8.19 8.08
CA ASP A 132 16.97 9.58 8.53
C ASP A 132 15.63 10.21 8.14
N ARG A 133 15.21 10.02 6.90
CA ARG A 133 13.92 10.52 6.39
C ARG A 133 12.72 10.02 7.18
N VAL A 134 12.75 8.80 7.66
CA VAL A 134 11.68 8.22 8.51
C VAL A 134 11.96 8.38 10.00
N GLY A 135 12.97 9.19 10.40
CA GLY A 135 13.26 9.60 11.78
C GLY A 135 13.78 8.47 12.68
N ILE A 136 14.56 7.52 12.14
CA ILE A 136 15.14 6.40 12.90
C ILE A 136 16.60 6.10 12.54
N ALA A 137 17.36 7.10 12.11
CA ALA A 137 18.77 6.94 11.73
C ALA A 137 19.65 6.37 12.86
N ASP A 138 19.36 6.72 14.11
CA ASP A 138 20.04 6.25 15.32
C ASP A 138 19.81 4.77 15.63
N GLN A 139 18.87 4.12 14.94
CA GLN A 139 18.55 2.70 15.11
C GLN A 139 19.23 1.80 14.07
N ALA A 140 20.07 2.33 13.17
CA ALA A 140 20.61 1.65 11.99
C ALA A 140 21.32 0.31 12.31
N ASP A 141 22.06 0.25 13.40
CA ASP A 141 22.86 -0.92 13.81
C ASP A 141 22.09 -1.91 14.71
N LYS A 142 20.86 -1.55 15.12
CA LYS A 142 20.02 -2.42 15.96
C LYS A 142 19.33 -3.51 15.14
N TYR A 143 18.81 -4.49 15.85
CA TYR A 143 17.98 -5.57 15.29
C TYR A 143 16.48 -5.30 15.55
N PRO A 144 15.56 -5.84 14.71
CA PRO A 144 14.14 -5.63 14.87
C PRO A 144 13.59 -5.90 16.28
N SER A 145 14.13 -6.90 16.99
CA SER A 145 13.71 -7.22 18.35
C SER A 145 14.00 -6.14 19.40
N HIS A 146 14.84 -5.17 19.08
CA HIS A 146 15.18 -4.03 19.97
C HIS A 146 14.38 -2.77 19.66
N LEU A 147 13.42 -2.85 18.73
CA LEU A 147 12.64 -1.71 18.26
C LEU A 147 11.19 -1.78 18.74
N SER A 148 10.59 -0.62 18.99
CA SER A 148 9.14 -0.51 19.16
C SER A 148 8.39 -0.87 17.87
N GLY A 149 7.09 -1.14 17.94
CA GLY A 149 6.26 -1.42 16.78
C GLY A 149 6.30 -0.30 15.74
N GLY A 150 6.17 0.96 16.17
CA GLY A 150 6.24 2.13 15.29
C GLY A 150 7.61 2.28 14.62
N GLN A 151 8.71 2.01 15.36
CA GLN A 151 10.05 1.97 14.77
C GLN A 151 10.19 0.86 13.74
N GLN A 152 9.71 -0.36 14.02
CA GLN A 152 9.74 -1.46 13.06
C GLN A 152 8.95 -1.12 11.79
N GLN A 153 7.81 -0.47 11.93
CA GLN A 153 6.99 -0.04 10.78
C GLN A 153 7.71 1.01 9.92
N ARG A 154 8.39 1.96 10.56
CA ARG A 154 9.21 2.95 9.83
C ARG A 154 10.43 2.30 9.13
N VAL A 155 11.03 1.26 9.71
CA VAL A 155 12.04 0.44 9.00
C VAL A 155 11.41 -0.26 7.79
N ALA A 156 10.22 -0.84 7.93
CA ALA A 156 9.52 -1.48 6.81
C ALA A 156 9.20 -0.49 5.69
N LEU A 157 8.83 0.75 6.05
CA LEU A 157 8.63 1.85 5.10
C LEU A 157 9.94 2.23 4.39
N ALA A 158 11.04 2.45 5.15
CA ALA A 158 12.35 2.75 4.56
C ALA A 158 12.84 1.62 3.63
N ARG A 159 12.62 0.36 4.01
CA ARG A 159 12.94 -0.81 3.18
C ARG A 159 12.17 -0.81 1.85
N ALA A 160 10.88 -0.50 1.87
CA ALA A 160 10.08 -0.42 0.67
C ALA A 160 10.54 0.73 -0.24
N LEU A 161 10.82 1.90 0.34
CA LEU A 161 11.33 3.08 -0.38
C LEU A 161 12.73 2.88 -0.98
N ALA A 162 13.56 2.03 -0.36
CA ALA A 162 14.91 1.75 -0.85
C ALA A 162 14.94 1.10 -2.25
N MET A 163 13.82 0.51 -2.67
CA MET A 163 13.62 0.01 -4.02
C MET A 163 13.24 1.10 -5.03
N GLU A 164 13.13 2.37 -4.62
CA GLU A 164 12.68 3.49 -5.47
C GLU A 164 11.41 3.14 -6.27
N PRO A 165 10.33 2.74 -5.58
CA PRO A 165 9.14 2.23 -6.23
C PRO A 165 8.36 3.35 -6.93
N ARG A 166 7.64 3.00 -8.00
CA ARG A 166 6.71 3.89 -8.70
C ARG A 166 5.32 3.92 -8.06
N LEU A 167 5.01 2.90 -7.24
CA LEU A 167 3.76 2.73 -6.52
C LEU A 167 4.03 2.15 -5.14
N MET A 168 3.44 2.72 -4.10
CA MET A 168 3.47 2.20 -2.74
C MET A 168 2.10 1.65 -2.33
N LEU A 169 2.08 0.43 -1.84
CA LEU A 169 0.91 -0.23 -1.28
C LEU A 169 1.02 -0.31 0.25
N PHE A 170 -0.04 0.06 0.95
CA PHE A 170 -0.10 0.01 2.41
C PHE A 170 -1.29 -0.84 2.85
N ASP A 171 -1.04 -1.96 3.51
CA ASP A 171 -2.06 -2.88 4.03
C ASP A 171 -2.21 -2.71 5.54
N GLU A 172 -3.09 -1.80 5.96
CA GLU A 172 -3.37 -1.47 7.36
C GLU A 172 -2.09 -1.20 8.19
N PRO A 173 -1.22 -0.23 7.78
CA PRO A 173 0.12 -0.06 8.32
C PRO A 173 0.17 0.32 9.80
N THR A 174 -0.94 0.75 10.39
CA THR A 174 -1.03 1.21 11.80
C THR A 174 -1.77 0.25 12.71
N SER A 175 -2.47 -0.76 12.17
CA SER A 175 -3.40 -1.59 12.95
C SER A 175 -2.75 -2.53 13.98
N ALA A 176 -1.43 -2.74 13.88
CA ALA A 176 -0.64 -3.53 14.85
C ALA A 176 0.14 -2.64 15.82
N LEU A 177 -0.12 -1.32 15.85
CA LEU A 177 0.61 -0.34 16.66
C LEU A 177 -0.22 0.13 17.86
N ASP A 178 0.49 0.48 18.93
CA ASP A 178 -0.10 1.22 20.03
C ASP A 178 -0.46 2.65 19.57
N PRO A 179 -1.55 3.26 20.09
CA PRO A 179 -2.03 4.58 19.68
C PRO A 179 -0.97 5.68 19.70
N GLU A 180 -0.03 5.61 20.66
CA GLU A 180 1.07 6.58 20.79
C GLU A 180 2.06 6.55 19.63
N MET A 181 2.14 5.41 18.91
CA MET A 181 3.11 5.20 17.83
C MET A 181 2.52 5.43 16.43
N ILE A 182 1.20 5.57 16.31
CA ILE A 182 0.50 5.74 15.04
C ILE A 182 0.92 7.04 14.34
N GLY A 183 1.03 8.13 15.11
CA GLY A 183 1.30 9.47 14.59
C GLY A 183 2.55 9.53 13.73
N GLU A 184 3.68 8.99 14.21
CA GLU A 184 4.97 9.02 13.50
C GLU A 184 4.96 8.27 12.17
N VAL A 185 4.21 7.17 12.08
CA VAL A 185 4.04 6.41 10.83
C VAL A 185 3.17 7.17 9.84
N LEU A 186 2.07 7.76 10.32
CA LEU A 186 1.18 8.57 9.47
C LEU A 186 1.89 9.84 8.97
N ASP A 187 2.73 10.48 9.81
CA ASP A 187 3.52 11.65 9.40
C ASP A 187 4.48 11.31 8.26
N ALA A 188 5.19 10.19 8.36
CA ALA A 188 6.05 9.72 7.27
C ALA A 188 5.24 9.45 5.98
N MET A 189 4.04 8.90 6.09
CA MET A 189 3.16 8.69 4.91
C MET A 189 2.61 10.00 4.34
N ARG A 190 2.33 11.03 5.19
CA ARG A 190 1.94 12.38 4.72
C ARG A 190 3.03 13.03 3.89
N GLU A 191 4.28 12.91 4.30
CA GLU A 191 5.40 13.45 3.54
C GLU A 191 5.53 12.79 2.16
N LEU A 192 5.33 11.46 2.07
CA LEU A 192 5.30 10.76 0.77
C LEU A 192 4.18 11.27 -0.14
N ALA A 193 2.98 11.52 0.41
CA ALA A 193 1.86 12.08 -0.34
C ALA A 193 2.19 13.46 -0.90
N LYS A 194 2.76 14.35 -0.07
CA LYS A 194 3.18 15.71 -0.48
C LYS A 194 4.24 15.70 -1.58
N GLU A 195 5.10 14.70 -1.61
CA GLU A 195 6.12 14.52 -2.66
C GLU A 195 5.57 13.95 -3.96
N GLY A 196 4.28 13.65 -4.03
CA GLY A 196 3.62 13.12 -5.23
C GLY A 196 3.82 11.62 -5.45
N MET A 197 4.13 10.85 -4.38
CA MET A 197 4.21 9.40 -4.46
C MET A 197 2.84 8.81 -4.78
N THR A 198 2.76 7.95 -5.78
CA THR A 198 1.54 7.17 -6.04
C THR A 198 1.32 6.17 -4.92
N MET A 199 0.16 6.20 -4.27
CA MET A 199 -0.11 5.35 -3.12
C MET A 199 -1.49 4.71 -3.17
N VAL A 200 -1.56 3.43 -2.75
CA VAL A 200 -2.83 2.75 -2.44
C VAL A 200 -2.78 2.33 -0.98
N ILE A 201 -3.70 2.83 -0.19
CA ILE A 201 -3.66 2.72 1.27
C ILE A 201 -4.95 2.07 1.77
N VAL A 202 -4.85 0.90 2.38
CA VAL A 202 -5.93 0.33 3.20
C VAL A 202 -5.72 0.80 4.63
N THR A 203 -6.70 1.50 5.20
CA THR A 203 -6.58 2.03 6.57
C THR A 203 -7.93 2.15 7.27
N HIS A 204 -7.89 2.19 8.59
CA HIS A 204 -8.98 2.56 9.47
C HIS A 204 -8.84 3.97 10.05
N GLU A 205 -7.77 4.69 9.72
CA GLU A 205 -7.48 6.05 10.16
C GLU A 205 -8.25 7.06 9.28
N MET A 206 -9.52 7.32 9.60
CA MET A 206 -10.41 8.15 8.76
C MET A 206 -9.95 9.61 8.67
N GLY A 207 -9.37 10.15 9.75
CA GLY A 207 -8.79 11.51 9.75
C GLY A 207 -7.64 11.64 8.76
N PHE A 208 -6.72 10.66 8.78
CA PHE A 208 -5.62 10.58 7.82
C PHE A 208 -6.12 10.38 6.39
N ALA A 209 -7.10 9.47 6.18
CA ALA A 209 -7.70 9.24 4.86
C ALA A 209 -8.29 10.52 4.27
N ARG A 210 -9.00 11.33 5.09
CA ARG A 210 -9.59 12.61 4.67
C ARG A 210 -8.52 13.64 4.28
N GLU A 211 -7.37 13.62 4.95
CA GLU A 211 -6.29 14.60 4.76
C GLU A 211 -5.47 14.33 3.50
N VAL A 212 -5.14 13.06 3.23
CA VAL A 212 -4.14 12.72 2.21
C VAL A 212 -4.72 12.18 0.90
N ALA A 213 -5.95 11.66 0.90
CA ALA A 213 -6.49 11.00 -0.28
C ALA A 213 -6.92 12.00 -1.36
N ASP A 214 -6.57 11.72 -2.60
CA ASP A 214 -7.21 12.33 -3.77
C ASP A 214 -8.56 11.66 -4.04
N ARG A 215 -8.62 10.35 -3.77
CA ARG A 215 -9.84 9.54 -3.94
C ARG A 215 -9.94 8.49 -2.84
N VAL A 216 -11.16 8.34 -2.31
CA VAL A 216 -11.51 7.29 -1.36
C VAL A 216 -12.44 6.29 -2.04
N ILE A 217 -12.17 5.00 -1.82
CA ILE A 217 -12.95 3.86 -2.33
C ILE A 217 -13.54 3.11 -1.14
N PHE A 218 -14.85 2.95 -1.12
CA PHE A 218 -15.53 2.11 -0.15
C PHE A 218 -15.84 0.74 -0.75
N ILE A 219 -15.25 -0.32 -0.16
CA ILE A 219 -15.48 -1.71 -0.57
C ILE A 219 -16.49 -2.37 0.37
N HIS A 220 -17.52 -2.98 -0.22
CA HIS A 220 -18.51 -3.76 0.49
C HIS A 220 -18.74 -5.10 -0.22
N LYS A 221 -18.57 -6.22 0.51
CA LYS A 221 -18.77 -7.60 0.00
C LYS A 221 -18.07 -7.88 -1.35
N GLY A 222 -16.83 -7.40 -1.48
CA GLY A 222 -16.01 -7.63 -2.65
C GLY A 222 -16.28 -6.71 -3.84
N GLU A 223 -17.16 -5.71 -3.71
CA GLU A 223 -17.50 -4.75 -4.76
C GLU A 223 -17.11 -3.33 -4.35
N ILE A 224 -16.77 -2.48 -5.31
CA ILE A 224 -16.65 -1.04 -5.10
C ILE A 224 -18.06 -0.47 -5.02
N ALA A 225 -18.54 -0.24 -3.79
CA ALA A 225 -19.89 0.27 -3.57
C ALA A 225 -19.98 1.78 -3.80
N GLU A 226 -18.92 2.52 -3.49
CA GLU A 226 -18.87 3.97 -3.71
C GLU A 226 -17.41 4.42 -3.82
N GLN A 227 -17.15 5.44 -4.63
CA GLN A 227 -15.84 6.09 -4.72
C GLN A 227 -16.00 7.58 -5.06
N GLY A 228 -15.03 8.37 -4.61
CA GLY A 228 -15.01 9.80 -4.90
C GLY A 228 -13.98 10.55 -4.07
N PRO A 229 -13.93 11.90 -4.23
CA PRO A 229 -13.10 12.75 -3.38
C PRO A 229 -13.46 12.59 -1.91
N PRO A 230 -12.50 12.78 -0.98
CA PRO A 230 -12.73 12.62 0.47
C PRO A 230 -13.95 13.39 0.98
N GLU A 231 -14.09 14.66 0.62
CA GLU A 231 -15.19 15.53 1.07
C GLU A 231 -16.55 14.95 0.68
N LYS A 232 -16.66 14.42 -0.54
CA LYS A 232 -17.91 13.84 -1.02
C LYS A 232 -18.24 12.55 -0.27
N LEU A 233 -17.26 11.67 -0.14
CA LEU A 233 -17.49 10.34 0.44
C LEU A 233 -17.69 10.39 1.95
N PHE A 234 -16.98 11.26 2.68
CA PHE A 234 -17.11 11.38 4.13
C PHE A 234 -18.28 12.25 4.58
N ASP A 235 -18.59 13.34 3.86
CA ASP A 235 -19.59 14.32 4.30
C ASP A 235 -20.97 14.09 3.69
N THR A 236 -21.03 13.59 2.45
CA THR A 236 -22.27 13.39 1.71
C THR A 236 -22.31 12.05 0.97
N PRO A 237 -22.05 10.93 1.66
CA PRO A 237 -22.07 9.61 1.02
C PRO A 237 -23.44 9.31 0.43
N GLN A 238 -23.46 8.78 -0.80
CA GLN A 238 -24.70 8.52 -1.53
C GLN A 238 -25.18 7.07 -1.32
N HIS A 239 -24.25 6.14 -1.15
CA HIS A 239 -24.60 4.73 -1.00
C HIS A 239 -24.98 4.41 0.45
N GLU A 240 -26.12 3.78 0.68
CA GLU A 240 -26.66 3.46 2.02
C GLU A 240 -25.66 2.71 2.92
N ARG A 241 -24.88 1.79 2.33
CA ARG A 241 -23.87 1.02 3.06
C ARG A 241 -22.69 1.87 3.49
N THR A 242 -22.29 2.86 2.67
CA THR A 242 -21.25 3.84 3.01
C THR A 242 -21.71 4.68 4.20
N GLN A 243 -22.93 5.20 4.15
CA GLN A 243 -23.55 5.96 5.25
C GLN A 243 -23.54 5.15 6.54
N SER A 244 -24.02 3.90 6.50
CA SER A 244 -24.10 3.02 7.65
C SER A 244 -22.71 2.66 8.22
N PHE A 245 -21.70 2.52 7.37
CA PHE A 245 -20.31 2.26 7.78
C PHE A 245 -19.70 3.48 8.46
N LEU A 246 -19.76 4.65 7.81
CA LEU A 246 -19.19 5.88 8.33
C LEU A 246 -19.86 6.34 9.62
N ALA A 247 -21.18 6.21 9.74
CA ALA A 247 -21.91 6.52 10.98
C ALA A 247 -21.43 5.70 12.20
N ARG A 248 -20.85 4.51 11.99
CA ARG A 248 -20.26 3.69 13.05
C ARG A 248 -18.82 4.07 13.37
N VAL A 249 -18.01 4.31 12.34
CA VAL A 249 -16.57 4.52 12.48
C VAL A 249 -16.23 5.95 12.90
N LEU A 250 -17.03 6.94 12.52
CA LEU A 250 -16.81 8.36 12.86
C LEU A 250 -17.40 8.76 14.24
N LYS A 251 -18.11 7.85 14.93
CA LYS A 251 -18.66 8.09 16.28
C LYS A 251 -17.66 7.73 17.40
N HIS A 252 -16.52 7.23 17.05
CA HIS A 252 -15.39 6.92 17.95
C HIS A 252 -14.19 7.82 17.61
#